data_3e1151b0490b5bd6f4aec84adad5a78b
#
_entry.id   3e1151b0490b5bd6f4aec84adad5a78b
#
_cell.length_a   1.000
_cell.length_b   1.000
_cell.length_c   1.000
_cell.angle_alpha   90.00
_cell.angle_beta   90.00
_cell.angle_gamma   90.00
#
_symmetry.space_group_name_H-M   'P 1'
#
loop_
_entity.id
_entity.type
_entity.pdbx_description
1 polymer ?
#
loop_
_entity_poly.entity_id
_entity_poly.type
_entity_poly.pdbx_seq_one_letter_code
_entity_poly.pdbx_strand_id
1 'polypeptide(L)'
;LTEKGSYVSSETAYEVKTSLGFPGWVQIRFSLFNADGTPVKTLNYRKQEVNLMAEIGAMVDPLKIQAAGEEPADFDAFWAAARAELDAVPLQAKKESSAVPEAYAGKMDCWDVKVDCAGGMPVSGYLVVPVGAAEKSLPAIVSYHGAGVRSANKPFGYAARGAIALDVNAHGIENGQPAEFYTQLSLNELKNYPHRDKEDPAKFYFRGMYLRVMRALDYVKSLPEWDGKNLIVTGGSQGGAQAIVA
;
A
#
# COMPACT_ATOMS: atom_id res chain seq x y z
N LEU A 1 -17.67 -9.78 -21.77
CA LEU A 1 -18.44 -10.95 -22.18
C LEU A 1 -18.37 -11.96 -21.05
N THR A 2 -19.55 -12.49 -20.65
CA THR A 2 -19.64 -13.54 -19.62
C THR A 2 -20.36 -14.72 -20.26
N GLU A 3 -19.66 -15.82 -20.47
CA GLU A 3 -20.25 -17.09 -20.85
C GLU A 3 -20.49 -17.92 -19.59
N LYS A 4 -21.61 -18.64 -19.52
CA LYS A 4 -21.95 -19.53 -18.43
C LYS A 4 -22.26 -20.91 -18.97
N GLY A 5 -21.75 -21.91 -18.31
CA GLY A 5 -22.05 -23.30 -18.58
C GLY A 5 -22.19 -24.08 -17.27
N SER A 6 -22.78 -25.24 -17.31
CA SER A 6 -22.83 -26.15 -16.19
C SER A 6 -22.58 -27.59 -16.67
N TYR A 7 -22.03 -28.40 -15.77
CA TYR A 7 -21.87 -29.84 -16.00
C TYR A 7 -22.05 -30.57 -14.68
N VAL A 8 -22.33 -31.87 -14.78
CA VAL A 8 -22.44 -32.76 -13.60
C VAL A 8 -21.03 -33.23 -13.25
N SER A 9 -20.62 -33.08 -11.97
CA SER A 9 -19.36 -33.58 -11.51
C SER A 9 -19.23 -35.08 -11.68
N SER A 10 -18.12 -35.57 -12.15
CA SER A 10 -17.75 -36.97 -12.30
C SER A 10 -16.34 -37.21 -11.75
N GLU A 11 -15.88 -38.45 -11.71
CA GLU A 11 -14.48 -38.79 -11.34
C GLU A 11 -13.46 -38.32 -12.41
N THR A 12 -13.93 -37.98 -13.59
CA THR A 12 -13.07 -37.49 -14.68
C THR A 12 -12.87 -35.98 -14.56
N ALA A 13 -11.64 -35.49 -14.75
CA ALA A 13 -11.36 -34.06 -14.80
C ALA A 13 -12.14 -33.38 -15.94
N TYR A 14 -12.72 -32.22 -15.65
CA TYR A 14 -13.41 -31.39 -16.64
C TYR A 14 -12.45 -30.32 -17.17
N GLU A 15 -12.25 -30.29 -18.47
CA GLU A 15 -11.38 -29.33 -19.14
C GLU A 15 -12.21 -28.27 -19.84
N VAL A 16 -11.93 -27.00 -19.55
CA VAL A 16 -12.52 -25.84 -20.23
C VAL A 16 -11.43 -25.14 -21.02
N LYS A 17 -11.65 -24.99 -22.34
CA LYS A 17 -10.79 -24.19 -23.21
C LYS A 17 -11.52 -22.90 -23.54
N THR A 18 -10.84 -21.78 -23.31
CA THR A 18 -11.36 -20.45 -23.64
C THR A 18 -10.23 -19.52 -24.09
N SER A 19 -10.58 -18.48 -24.82
CA SER A 19 -9.65 -17.43 -25.23
C SER A 19 -10.40 -16.11 -25.44
N LEU A 20 -9.64 -15.01 -25.50
CA LEU A 20 -10.13 -13.73 -25.99
C LEU A 20 -9.59 -13.50 -27.40
N GLY A 21 -10.41 -12.93 -28.29
CA GLY A 21 -9.99 -12.49 -29.61
C GLY A 21 -9.26 -11.13 -29.63
N PHE A 22 -8.96 -10.57 -28.45
CA PHE A 22 -8.29 -9.27 -28.27
C PHE A 22 -7.42 -9.29 -27.00
N PRO A 23 -6.42 -8.40 -26.89
CA PRO A 23 -5.60 -8.27 -25.69
C PRO A 23 -6.46 -7.98 -24.45
N GLY A 24 -6.21 -8.69 -23.35
CA GLY A 24 -7.01 -8.48 -22.15
C GLY A 24 -6.81 -9.56 -21.09
N TRP A 25 -7.81 -9.69 -20.22
CA TRP A 25 -7.81 -10.60 -19.10
C TRP A 25 -8.96 -11.61 -19.20
N VAL A 26 -8.63 -12.89 -19.06
CA VAL A 26 -9.61 -13.99 -18.94
C VAL A 26 -9.65 -14.41 -17.48
N GLN A 27 -10.85 -14.47 -16.93
CA GLN A 27 -11.08 -15.05 -15.62
C GLN A 27 -12.07 -16.21 -15.75
N ILE A 28 -11.72 -17.35 -15.18
CA ILE A 28 -12.62 -18.51 -15.08
C ILE A 28 -12.96 -18.71 -13.63
N ARG A 29 -14.26 -18.77 -13.34
CA ARG A 29 -14.78 -19.01 -12.00
C ARG A 29 -15.59 -20.31 -12.01
N PHE A 30 -15.27 -21.21 -11.11
CA PHE A 30 -16.00 -22.43 -10.82
C PHE A 30 -16.72 -22.30 -9.51
N SER A 31 -18.03 -22.59 -9.52
CA SER A 31 -18.84 -22.67 -8.31
C SER A 31 -19.44 -24.06 -8.23
N LEU A 32 -19.42 -24.67 -7.05
CA LEU A 32 -19.93 -26.01 -6.83
C LEU A 32 -21.31 -25.95 -6.17
N PHE A 33 -22.25 -26.73 -6.70
CA PHE A 33 -23.61 -26.83 -6.21
C PHE A 33 -23.97 -28.28 -5.91
N ASN A 34 -24.83 -28.49 -4.91
CA ASN A 34 -25.47 -29.77 -4.66
C ASN A 34 -26.49 -30.07 -5.75
N ALA A 35 -26.99 -31.30 -5.80
CA ALA A 35 -28.02 -31.73 -6.76
C ALA A 35 -29.35 -30.96 -6.65
N ASP A 36 -29.64 -30.41 -5.48
CA ASP A 36 -30.80 -29.55 -5.22
C ASP A 36 -30.57 -28.06 -5.62
N GLY A 37 -29.43 -27.73 -6.17
CA GLY A 37 -29.07 -26.37 -6.58
C GLY A 37 -28.55 -25.47 -5.46
N THR A 38 -28.41 -25.97 -4.25
CA THR A 38 -27.79 -25.20 -3.15
C THR A 38 -26.27 -25.14 -3.29
N PRO A 39 -25.60 -24.00 -2.97
CA PRO A 39 -24.16 -23.91 -3.02
C PRO A 39 -23.48 -24.86 -2.03
N VAL A 40 -22.46 -25.58 -2.47
CA VAL A 40 -21.56 -26.30 -1.54
C VAL A 40 -20.79 -25.30 -0.70
N LYS A 41 -20.71 -25.55 0.61
CA LYS A 41 -20.05 -24.67 1.57
C LYS A 41 -18.68 -25.21 1.99
N THR A 42 -17.80 -24.28 2.35
CA THR A 42 -16.49 -24.56 2.94
C THR A 42 -16.15 -23.47 3.96
N LEU A 43 -15.09 -23.68 4.75
CA LEU A 43 -14.60 -22.65 5.67
C LEU A 43 -13.43 -21.90 5.02
N ASN A 44 -13.49 -20.57 5.06
CA ASN A 44 -12.35 -19.73 4.67
C ASN A 44 -11.26 -19.73 5.78
N TYR A 45 -10.14 -19.02 5.54
CA TYR A 45 -9.04 -18.91 6.49
C TYR A 45 -9.41 -18.22 7.83
N ARG A 46 -10.55 -17.50 7.87
CA ARG A 46 -11.11 -16.88 9.09
C ARG A 46 -12.14 -17.80 9.78
N LYS A 47 -12.25 -19.06 9.36
CA LYS A 47 -13.24 -20.05 9.84
C LYS A 47 -14.70 -19.61 9.63
N GLN A 48 -14.95 -18.78 8.63
CA GLN A 48 -16.30 -18.37 8.24
C GLN A 48 -16.79 -19.27 7.11
N GLU A 49 -18.05 -19.65 7.14
CA GLU A 49 -18.68 -20.44 6.10
C GLU A 49 -18.85 -19.59 4.84
N VAL A 50 -18.33 -20.08 3.71
CA VAL A 50 -18.39 -19.45 2.40
C VAL A 50 -18.76 -20.48 1.33
N ASN A 51 -19.24 -20.03 0.18
CA ASN A 51 -19.48 -20.92 -0.96
C ASN A 51 -18.15 -21.48 -1.47
N LEU A 52 -18.09 -22.78 -1.74
CA LEU A 52 -16.92 -23.39 -2.37
C LEU A 52 -16.80 -22.90 -3.81
N MET A 53 -15.71 -22.20 -4.09
CA MET A 53 -15.45 -21.56 -5.36
C MET A 53 -13.97 -21.61 -5.66
N ALA A 54 -13.62 -21.79 -6.92
CA ALA A 54 -12.25 -21.63 -7.42
C ALA A 54 -12.22 -20.61 -8.54
N GLU A 55 -11.19 -19.78 -8.55
CA GLU A 55 -10.95 -18.79 -9.61
C GLU A 55 -9.55 -18.93 -10.14
N ILE A 56 -9.40 -18.83 -11.46
CA ILE A 56 -8.13 -18.73 -12.16
C ILE A 56 -8.21 -17.61 -13.18
N GLY A 57 -7.07 -17.00 -13.50
CA GLY A 57 -7.01 -15.96 -14.52
C GLY A 57 -5.74 -16.07 -15.35
N ALA A 58 -5.84 -15.58 -16.58
CA ALA A 58 -4.71 -15.46 -17.49
C ALA A 58 -4.83 -14.17 -18.31
N MET A 59 -3.70 -13.63 -18.73
CA MET A 59 -3.65 -12.51 -19.67
C MET A 59 -3.48 -13.03 -21.09
N VAL A 60 -4.18 -12.42 -22.03
CA VAL A 60 -4.04 -12.64 -23.46
C VAL A 60 -3.33 -11.43 -24.04
N ASP A 61 -2.25 -11.64 -24.76
CA ASP A 61 -1.43 -10.59 -25.38
C ASP A 61 -1.12 -9.39 -24.46
N PRO A 62 -0.57 -9.60 -23.24
CA PRO A 62 -0.44 -8.54 -22.23
C PRO A 62 0.34 -7.32 -22.71
N LEU A 63 1.32 -7.53 -23.60
CA LEU A 63 2.13 -6.44 -24.15
C LEU A 63 1.40 -5.59 -25.20
N LYS A 64 0.22 -6.03 -25.64
CA LYS A 64 -0.63 -5.28 -26.58
C LYS A 64 -1.78 -4.54 -25.87
N ILE A 65 -1.92 -4.69 -24.56
CA ILE A 65 -2.91 -3.93 -23.78
C ILE A 65 -2.50 -2.46 -23.80
N GLN A 66 -3.41 -1.61 -24.27
CA GLN A 66 -3.20 -0.16 -24.33
C GLN A 66 -3.77 0.51 -23.09
N ALA A 67 -3.23 1.67 -22.72
CA ALA A 67 -3.81 2.52 -21.71
C ALA A 67 -5.25 2.93 -22.11
N ALA A 68 -6.14 2.97 -21.11
CA ALA A 68 -7.55 3.28 -21.36
C ALA A 68 -7.83 4.77 -21.62
N GLY A 69 -6.85 5.64 -21.42
CA GLY A 69 -6.95 7.10 -21.59
C GLY A 69 -5.59 7.73 -21.85
N GLU A 70 -5.63 8.95 -22.31
CA GLU A 70 -4.44 9.78 -22.46
C GLU A 70 -4.09 10.45 -21.12
N GLU A 71 -2.84 10.83 -20.94
CA GLU A 71 -2.39 11.62 -19.81
C GLU A 71 -3.09 12.98 -19.85
N PRO A 72 -3.62 13.48 -18.71
CA PRO A 72 -4.21 14.81 -18.65
C PRO A 72 -3.22 15.88 -19.09
N ALA A 73 -3.67 16.84 -19.91
CA ALA A 73 -2.80 17.88 -20.46
C ALA A 73 -2.12 18.78 -19.39
N ASP A 74 -2.67 18.83 -18.19
CA ASP A 74 -2.16 19.57 -17.04
C ASP A 74 -1.40 18.71 -16.02
N PHE A 75 -1.12 17.45 -16.32
CA PHE A 75 -0.50 16.50 -15.38
C PHE A 75 0.79 17.04 -14.76
N ASP A 76 1.73 17.46 -15.57
CA ASP A 76 3.02 17.98 -15.08
C ASP A 76 2.84 19.27 -14.29
N ALA A 77 1.99 20.18 -14.75
CA ALA A 77 1.71 21.45 -14.06
C ALA A 77 1.05 21.20 -12.70
N PHE A 78 0.11 20.26 -12.62
CA PHE A 78 -0.54 19.86 -11.37
C PHE A 78 0.47 19.33 -10.34
N TRP A 79 1.36 18.43 -10.75
CA TRP A 79 2.35 17.86 -9.84
C TRP A 79 3.48 18.82 -9.50
N ALA A 80 3.88 19.71 -10.43
CA ALA A 80 4.83 20.79 -10.14
C ALA A 80 4.29 21.74 -9.07
N ALA A 81 3.01 22.13 -9.18
CA ALA A 81 2.34 22.96 -8.17
C ALA A 81 2.24 22.23 -6.82
N ALA A 82 1.89 20.96 -6.81
CA ALA A 82 1.84 20.15 -5.60
C ALA A 82 3.22 20.01 -4.93
N ARG A 83 4.28 19.88 -5.72
CA ARG A 83 5.67 19.85 -5.22
C ARG A 83 6.09 21.20 -4.63
N ALA A 84 5.78 22.30 -5.31
CA ALA A 84 6.07 23.65 -4.82
C ALA A 84 5.36 23.94 -3.47
N GLU A 85 4.10 23.50 -3.33
CA GLU A 85 3.36 23.59 -2.07
C GLU A 85 4.03 22.79 -0.94
N LEU A 86 4.55 21.60 -1.25
CA LEU A 86 5.30 20.77 -0.31
C LEU A 86 6.62 21.42 0.08
N ASP A 87 7.36 21.99 -0.89
CA ASP A 87 8.66 22.64 -0.67
C ASP A 87 8.56 23.92 0.17
N ALA A 88 7.40 24.57 0.16
CA ALA A 88 7.12 25.72 1.03
C ALA A 88 6.98 25.35 2.52
N VAL A 89 6.77 24.07 2.84
CA VAL A 89 6.72 23.58 4.23
C VAL A 89 8.14 23.15 4.65
N PRO A 90 8.72 23.74 5.70
CA PRO A 90 10.02 23.32 6.20
C PRO A 90 10.05 21.83 6.57
N LEU A 91 11.14 21.15 6.25
CA LEU A 91 11.31 19.75 6.64
C LEU A 91 11.72 19.68 8.12
N GLN A 92 10.71 19.63 8.99
CA GLN A 92 10.90 19.46 10.43
C GLN A 92 10.36 18.10 10.86
N ALA A 93 11.17 17.34 11.59
CA ALA A 93 10.81 16.02 12.08
C ALA A 93 10.86 15.95 13.60
N LYS A 94 9.82 15.38 14.21
CA LYS A 94 9.81 14.95 15.61
C LYS A 94 10.02 13.44 15.62
N LYS A 95 10.93 12.99 16.51
CA LYS A 95 11.23 11.57 16.72
C LYS A 95 11.02 11.23 18.19
N GLU A 96 10.19 10.24 18.48
CA GLU A 96 9.99 9.70 19.81
C GLU A 96 10.48 8.26 19.84
N SER A 97 11.31 7.91 20.85
CA SER A 97 11.83 6.55 20.98
C SER A 97 10.68 5.56 21.11
N SER A 98 10.77 4.47 20.41
CA SER A 98 9.76 3.42 20.38
C SER A 98 10.35 2.07 20.78
N ALA A 99 9.52 1.21 21.38
CA ALA A 99 9.98 -0.08 21.88
C ALA A 99 10.60 -0.95 20.78
N VAL A 100 11.77 -1.50 21.09
CA VAL A 100 12.53 -2.43 20.27
C VAL A 100 12.33 -3.84 20.83
N PRO A 101 11.93 -4.83 20.01
CA PRO A 101 11.85 -6.22 20.44
C PRO A 101 13.20 -6.76 20.90
N GLU A 102 13.19 -7.69 21.84
CA GLU A 102 14.40 -8.28 22.43
C GLU A 102 15.38 -8.83 21.38
N ALA A 103 14.87 -9.45 20.31
CA ALA A 103 15.68 -9.98 19.20
C ALA A 103 16.56 -8.92 18.51
N TYR A 104 16.19 -7.65 18.61
CA TYR A 104 16.85 -6.50 17.99
C TYR A 104 17.49 -5.54 19.01
N ALA A 105 17.35 -5.83 20.32
CA ALA A 105 17.89 -4.99 21.39
C ALA A 105 19.40 -4.77 21.24
N GLY A 106 19.85 -3.53 21.37
CA GLY A 106 21.24 -3.13 21.17
C GLY A 106 21.77 -3.19 19.72
N LYS A 107 20.93 -3.60 18.76
CA LYS A 107 21.30 -3.69 17.35
C LYS A 107 20.56 -2.65 16.49
N MET A 108 19.38 -2.26 16.90
CA MET A 108 18.49 -1.37 16.15
C MET A 108 17.93 -0.27 17.07
N ASP A 109 17.82 0.92 16.53
CA ASP A 109 17.03 1.99 17.10
C ASP A 109 15.68 2.09 16.38
N CYS A 110 14.62 2.41 17.12
CA CYS A 110 13.28 2.58 16.57
C CYS A 110 12.63 3.86 17.09
N TRP A 111 12.04 4.63 16.18
CA TRP A 111 11.33 5.87 16.52
C TRP A 111 9.95 5.91 15.86
N ASP A 112 8.96 6.42 16.58
CA ASP A 112 7.77 7.00 15.98
C ASP A 112 8.15 8.39 15.46
N VAL A 113 7.93 8.63 14.17
CA VAL A 113 8.32 9.87 13.51
C VAL A 113 7.10 10.61 12.98
N LYS A 114 7.11 11.94 13.14
CA LYS A 114 6.18 12.86 12.51
C LYS A 114 7.00 13.91 11.75
N VAL A 115 6.71 14.08 10.46
CA VAL A 115 7.40 15.07 9.62
C VAL A 115 6.38 16.05 9.06
N ASP A 116 6.64 17.32 9.19
CA ASP A 116 5.75 18.37 8.67
C ASP A 116 5.56 18.23 7.15
N CYS A 117 4.32 18.34 6.73
CA CYS A 117 3.92 18.10 5.35
C CYS A 117 2.80 19.07 4.93
N ALA A 118 2.74 19.41 3.65
CA ALA A 118 1.59 20.07 3.07
C ALA A 118 0.35 19.16 3.07
N GLY A 119 -0.84 19.76 2.93
CA GLY A 119 -2.10 19.00 2.89
C GLY A 119 -2.70 18.65 4.25
N GLY A 120 -2.26 19.32 5.32
CA GLY A 120 -2.91 19.32 6.64
C GLY A 120 -2.59 18.16 7.57
N MET A 121 -1.96 17.08 7.07
CA MET A 121 -1.56 15.94 7.89
C MET A 121 -0.06 15.64 7.73
N PRO A 122 0.68 15.36 8.81
CA PRO A 122 2.11 15.07 8.74
C PRO A 122 2.38 13.72 8.05
N VAL A 123 3.61 13.49 7.63
CA VAL A 123 4.10 12.11 7.52
C VAL A 123 4.14 11.53 8.92
N SER A 124 3.57 10.36 9.10
CA SER A 124 3.60 9.59 10.34
C SER A 124 4.11 8.20 10.03
N GLY A 125 5.00 7.64 10.86
CA GLY A 125 5.55 6.31 10.57
C GLY A 125 6.51 5.83 11.64
N TYR A 126 6.99 4.60 11.48
CA TYR A 126 8.08 4.06 12.28
C TYR A 126 9.37 4.00 11.48
N LEU A 127 10.40 4.66 12.00
CA LEU A 127 11.76 4.62 11.49
C LEU A 127 12.58 3.63 12.31
N VAL A 128 13.28 2.72 11.64
CA VAL A 128 14.23 1.79 12.25
C VAL A 128 15.58 1.93 11.54
N VAL A 129 16.65 2.09 12.33
CA VAL A 129 18.03 2.23 11.81
C VAL A 129 18.96 1.32 12.61
N PRO A 130 19.93 0.64 11.98
CA PRO A 130 20.98 -0.08 12.67
C PRO A 130 21.79 0.82 13.61
N VAL A 131 22.02 0.36 14.85
CA VAL A 131 22.81 1.10 15.85
C VAL A 131 24.25 1.28 15.35
N GLY A 132 24.79 2.47 15.49
CA GLY A 132 26.18 2.77 15.11
C GLY A 132 26.44 2.83 13.61
N ALA A 133 25.39 2.95 12.80
CA ALA A 133 25.55 3.15 11.37
C ALA A 133 26.39 4.40 11.08
N ALA A 134 27.38 4.27 10.22
CA ALA A 134 28.22 5.39 9.81
C ALA A 134 27.45 6.33 8.86
N GLU A 135 27.91 7.56 8.77
CA GLU A 135 27.40 8.53 7.82
C GLU A 135 27.55 8.00 6.38
N LYS A 136 26.49 8.16 5.56
CA LYS A 136 26.43 7.75 4.14
C LYS A 136 26.75 6.28 3.88
N SER A 137 26.32 5.39 4.78
CA SER A 137 26.68 3.97 4.71
C SER A 137 25.54 3.02 4.39
N LEU A 138 24.27 3.46 4.51
CA LEU A 138 23.13 2.57 4.40
C LEU A 138 22.23 2.88 3.22
N PRO A 139 21.76 1.87 2.48
CA PRO A 139 20.60 2.03 1.61
C PRO A 139 19.35 2.31 2.46
N ALA A 140 18.30 2.83 1.84
CA ALA A 140 17.04 3.08 2.50
C ALA A 140 15.89 2.32 1.86
N ILE A 141 14.94 1.87 2.67
CA ILE A 141 13.69 1.23 2.25
C ILE A 141 12.52 1.97 2.89
N VAL A 142 11.59 2.43 2.06
CA VAL A 142 10.34 3.05 2.52
C VAL A 142 9.19 2.15 2.12
N SER A 143 8.39 1.73 3.09
CA SER A 143 7.24 0.86 2.87
C SER A 143 5.93 1.59 3.13
N TYR A 144 4.93 1.24 2.31
CA TYR A 144 3.59 1.80 2.35
C TYR A 144 2.57 0.69 2.50
N HIS A 145 1.65 0.83 3.46
CA HIS A 145 0.63 -0.17 3.67
C HIS A 145 -0.54 -0.06 2.68
N GLY A 146 -1.23 -1.18 2.43
CA GLY A 146 -2.46 -1.24 1.66
C GLY A 146 -3.62 -0.48 2.32
N ALA A 147 -4.79 -0.47 1.69
CA ALA A 147 -5.97 0.20 2.22
C ALA A 147 -6.31 -0.22 3.65
N GLY A 148 -6.92 0.69 4.39
CA GLY A 148 -7.37 0.50 5.76
C GLY A 148 -6.74 1.49 6.74
N VAL A 149 -7.47 1.77 7.81
CA VAL A 149 -7.08 2.70 8.88
C VAL A 149 -6.41 1.92 10.00
N ARG A 150 -5.11 2.10 10.17
CA ARG A 150 -4.29 1.34 11.12
C ARG A 150 -2.96 2.04 11.41
N SER A 151 -2.25 1.57 12.44
CA SER A 151 -0.86 1.97 12.69
C SER A 151 0.06 1.59 11.52
N ALA A 152 1.12 2.34 11.29
CA ALA A 152 2.29 1.85 10.59
C ALA A 152 2.89 0.64 11.33
N ASN A 153 3.66 -0.19 10.61
CA ASN A 153 4.40 -1.29 11.21
C ASN A 153 5.82 -0.82 11.60
N LYS A 154 6.46 -1.53 12.51
CA LYS A 154 7.87 -1.31 12.82
C LYS A 154 8.71 -2.17 11.87
N PRO A 155 9.47 -1.58 10.91
CA PRO A 155 10.08 -2.32 9.80
C PRO A 155 11.43 -2.97 10.16
N PHE A 156 11.52 -3.66 11.31
CA PHE A 156 12.74 -4.31 11.78
C PHE A 156 13.34 -5.30 10.78
N GLY A 157 12.47 -6.00 10.02
CA GLY A 157 12.93 -6.99 9.04
C GLY A 157 13.76 -6.40 7.89
N TYR A 158 13.49 -5.16 7.49
CA TYR A 158 14.30 -4.45 6.51
C TYR A 158 15.58 -3.90 7.14
N ALA A 159 15.48 -3.29 8.31
CA ALA A 159 16.65 -2.74 9.02
C ALA A 159 17.66 -3.84 9.37
N ALA A 160 17.21 -5.04 9.74
CA ALA A 160 18.06 -6.18 10.02
C ALA A 160 18.85 -6.69 8.81
N ARG A 161 18.48 -6.26 7.61
CA ARG A 161 19.22 -6.52 6.36
C ARG A 161 20.22 -5.41 6.02
N GLY A 162 20.46 -4.48 6.92
CA GLY A 162 21.43 -3.39 6.76
C GLY A 162 20.87 -2.18 6.02
N ALA A 163 19.62 -1.81 6.24
CA ALA A 163 19.01 -0.63 5.61
C ALA A 163 18.43 0.34 6.67
N ILE A 164 18.34 1.61 6.33
CA ILE A 164 17.38 2.52 6.97
C ILE A 164 15.99 2.06 6.53
N ALA A 165 15.08 1.86 7.45
CA ALA A 165 13.74 1.39 7.12
C ALA A 165 12.67 2.31 7.73
N LEU A 166 11.78 2.84 6.88
CA LEU A 166 10.64 3.66 7.26
C LEU A 166 9.35 3.01 6.75
N ASP A 167 8.42 2.72 7.66
CA ASP A 167 7.06 2.30 7.28
C ASP A 167 6.11 3.47 7.52
N VAL A 168 5.43 3.91 6.47
CA VAL A 168 4.64 5.14 6.44
C VAL A 168 3.16 4.83 6.66
N ASN A 169 2.54 5.54 7.59
CA ASN A 169 1.10 5.57 7.78
C ASN A 169 0.44 6.38 6.65
N ALA A 170 -0.41 5.74 5.86
CA ALA A 170 -1.06 6.37 4.71
C ALA A 170 -1.90 7.62 5.08
N HIS A 171 -2.38 7.69 6.31
CA HIS A 171 -3.31 8.74 6.76
C HIS A 171 -2.65 9.88 7.56
N GLY A 172 -1.38 9.72 7.94
CA GLY A 172 -0.68 10.69 8.80
C GLY A 172 -1.18 10.72 10.25
N ILE A 173 -1.91 9.68 10.68
CA ILE A 173 -2.49 9.55 12.03
C ILE A 173 -1.49 9.01 13.05
N GLU A 174 -1.86 8.99 14.32
CA GLU A 174 -1.07 8.41 15.40
C GLU A 174 -0.82 6.91 15.22
N ASN A 175 0.39 6.47 15.57
CA ASN A 175 0.76 5.05 15.53
C ASN A 175 0.67 4.43 16.94
N GLY A 176 0.67 3.09 17.00
CA GLY A 176 0.74 2.34 18.24
C GLY A 176 -0.46 2.47 19.17
N GLN A 177 -1.57 3.04 18.69
CA GLN A 177 -2.79 3.19 19.46
C GLN A 177 -3.57 1.86 19.55
N PRO A 178 -4.47 1.69 20.52
CA PRO A 178 -5.36 0.54 20.60
C PRO A 178 -6.20 0.35 19.33
N ALA A 179 -6.60 -0.88 19.02
CA ALA A 179 -7.38 -1.20 17.81
C ALA A 179 -8.68 -0.38 17.71
N GLU A 180 -9.31 -0.09 18.86
CA GLU A 180 -10.54 0.71 18.91
C GLU A 180 -10.34 2.13 18.35
N PHE A 181 -9.18 2.76 18.60
CA PHE A 181 -8.85 4.07 18.05
C PHE A 181 -8.94 4.08 16.51
N TYR A 182 -8.35 3.08 15.86
CA TYR A 182 -8.38 2.97 14.40
C TYR A 182 -9.77 2.60 13.87
N THR A 183 -10.51 1.79 14.62
CA THR A 183 -11.90 1.45 14.31
C THR A 183 -12.77 2.71 14.31
N GLN A 184 -12.65 3.56 15.34
CA GLN A 184 -13.41 4.80 15.44
C GLN A 184 -13.04 5.77 14.30
N LEU A 185 -11.76 5.95 14.01
CA LEU A 185 -11.33 6.77 12.87
C LEU A 185 -11.91 6.25 11.54
N SER A 186 -11.89 4.93 11.34
CA SER A 186 -12.42 4.30 10.11
C SER A 186 -13.93 4.48 9.96
N LEU A 187 -14.68 4.49 11.05
CA LEU A 187 -16.13 4.65 11.04
C LEU A 187 -16.58 6.12 10.92
N ASN A 188 -15.71 7.07 11.30
CA ASN A 188 -16.02 8.49 11.39
C ASN A 188 -15.15 9.31 10.41
N GLU A 189 -14.04 9.88 10.87
CA GLU A 189 -13.24 10.87 10.12
C GLU A 189 -12.66 10.31 8.82
N LEU A 190 -12.33 9.02 8.78
CA LEU A 190 -11.76 8.36 7.60
C LEU A 190 -12.75 7.44 6.88
N LYS A 191 -14.04 7.58 7.20
CA LYS A 191 -15.09 6.84 6.49
C LYS A 191 -15.07 7.21 5.01
N ASN A 192 -15.05 6.18 4.15
CA ASN A 192 -15.06 6.34 2.69
C ASN A 192 -13.95 7.28 2.16
N TYR A 193 -12.81 7.40 2.85
CA TYR A 193 -11.70 8.26 2.43
C TYR A 193 -11.28 8.06 0.95
N PRO A 194 -11.36 6.85 0.34
CA PRO A 194 -10.96 6.68 -1.06
C PRO A 194 -11.81 7.46 -2.07
N HIS A 195 -12.98 7.92 -1.65
CA HIS A 195 -13.91 8.66 -2.50
C HIS A 195 -14.07 10.12 -2.08
N ARG A 196 -13.33 10.55 -1.03
CA ARG A 196 -13.45 11.91 -0.50
C ARG A 196 -12.90 12.92 -1.50
N ASP A 197 -13.74 13.89 -1.87
CA ASP A 197 -13.43 15.00 -2.77
C ASP A 197 -12.86 14.56 -4.14
N LYS A 198 -13.22 13.36 -4.61
CA LYS A 198 -12.69 12.78 -5.85
C LYS A 198 -13.03 13.57 -7.12
N GLU A 199 -14.01 14.44 -7.08
CA GLU A 199 -14.40 15.31 -8.19
C GLU A 199 -13.55 16.61 -8.28
N ASP A 200 -12.73 16.88 -7.26
CA ASP A 200 -11.82 18.04 -7.21
C ASP A 200 -10.37 17.54 -7.02
N PRO A 201 -9.56 17.53 -8.09
CA PRO A 201 -8.18 17.03 -8.00
C PRO A 201 -7.33 17.72 -6.93
N ALA A 202 -7.58 19.01 -6.64
CA ALA A 202 -6.83 19.76 -5.64
C ALA A 202 -7.17 19.35 -4.20
N LYS A 203 -8.39 18.86 -3.97
CA LYS A 203 -8.89 18.44 -2.65
C LYS A 203 -8.94 16.93 -2.47
N PHE A 204 -8.78 16.17 -3.55
CA PHE A 204 -8.87 14.72 -3.50
C PHE A 204 -7.98 14.13 -2.42
N TYR A 205 -8.56 13.27 -1.59
CA TYR A 205 -7.88 12.71 -0.42
C TYR A 205 -6.52 12.09 -0.74
N PHE A 206 -6.40 11.42 -1.88
CA PHE A 206 -5.15 10.80 -2.30
C PHE A 206 -4.06 11.81 -2.67
N ARG A 207 -4.41 13.04 -3.10
CA ARG A 207 -3.40 14.08 -3.31
C ARG A 207 -2.61 14.35 -2.03
N GLY A 208 -3.32 14.55 -0.91
CA GLY A 208 -2.67 14.72 0.40
C GLY A 208 -1.85 13.50 0.83
N MET A 209 -2.34 12.28 0.53
CA MET A 209 -1.60 11.04 0.77
C MET A 209 -0.31 11.01 -0.04
N TYR A 210 -0.33 11.43 -1.30
CA TYR A 210 0.85 11.44 -2.18
C TYR A 210 1.85 12.53 -1.80
N LEU A 211 1.40 13.67 -1.28
CA LEU A 211 2.31 14.67 -0.69
C LEU A 211 3.07 14.08 0.51
N ARG A 212 2.41 13.27 1.36
CA ARG A 212 3.09 12.55 2.45
C ARG A 212 4.10 11.51 1.93
N VAL A 213 3.79 10.83 0.83
CA VAL A 213 4.73 9.91 0.16
C VAL A 213 6.00 10.66 -0.24
N MET A 214 5.87 11.77 -0.97
CA MET A 214 7.01 12.59 -1.40
C MET A 214 7.81 13.12 -0.19
N ARG A 215 7.13 13.64 0.84
CA ARG A 215 7.77 14.14 2.06
C ARG A 215 8.51 13.05 2.84
N ALA A 216 7.98 11.84 2.87
CA ALA A 216 8.66 10.70 3.48
C ALA A 216 10.00 10.39 2.81
N LEU A 217 10.07 10.50 1.47
CA LEU A 217 11.32 10.35 0.73
C LEU A 217 12.30 11.50 1.01
N ASP A 218 11.81 12.76 1.04
CA ASP A 218 12.64 13.92 1.40
C ASP A 218 13.26 13.73 2.79
N TYR A 219 12.45 13.25 3.75
CA TYR A 219 12.93 12.97 5.10
C TYR A 219 14.01 11.88 5.13
N VAL A 220 13.79 10.75 4.46
CA VAL A 220 14.78 9.67 4.41
C VAL A 220 16.07 10.14 3.74
N LYS A 221 15.97 10.92 2.66
CA LYS A 221 17.12 11.52 1.97
C LYS A 221 17.90 12.52 2.85
N SER A 222 17.27 13.07 3.87
CA SER A 222 17.92 13.99 4.82
C SER A 222 18.66 13.30 5.98
N LEU A 223 18.48 11.98 6.15
CA LEU A 223 19.14 11.23 7.21
C LEU A 223 20.64 11.07 6.93
N PRO A 224 21.52 11.34 7.90
CA PRO A 224 22.95 11.30 7.69
C PRO A 224 23.48 9.91 7.31
N GLU A 225 22.83 8.85 7.74
CA GLU A 225 23.22 7.47 7.47
C GLU A 225 22.88 7.02 6.04
N TRP A 226 22.00 7.72 5.32
CA TRP A 226 21.63 7.33 3.96
C TRP A 226 22.81 7.47 2.99
N ASP A 227 23.06 6.45 2.18
CA ASP A 227 24.20 6.37 1.26
C ASP A 227 24.15 7.36 0.08
N GLY A 228 23.06 8.15 -0.03
CA GLY A 228 22.86 9.12 -1.10
C GLY A 228 22.51 8.52 -2.46
N LYS A 229 22.35 7.21 -2.55
CA LYS A 229 22.20 6.49 -3.83
C LYS A 229 21.05 5.49 -3.85
N ASN A 230 21.00 4.60 -2.87
CA ASN A 230 20.07 3.48 -2.90
C ASN A 230 18.84 3.77 -2.05
N LEU A 231 17.71 4.01 -2.72
CA LEU A 231 16.40 4.25 -2.12
C LEU A 231 15.37 3.32 -2.77
N ILE A 232 14.83 2.44 -1.99
CA ILE A 232 13.85 1.43 -2.41
C ILE A 232 12.50 1.79 -1.83
N VAL A 233 11.46 1.73 -2.65
CA VAL A 233 10.07 1.88 -2.21
C VAL A 233 9.31 0.58 -2.42
N THR A 234 8.40 0.24 -1.52
CA THR A 234 7.63 -1.00 -1.60
C THR A 234 6.24 -0.83 -1.01
N GLY A 235 5.28 -1.57 -1.54
CA GLY A 235 3.92 -1.58 -1.03
C GLY A 235 3.02 -2.54 -1.80
N GLY A 236 1.93 -2.94 -1.18
CA GLY A 236 0.90 -3.78 -1.79
C GLY A 236 -0.43 -3.04 -1.91
N SER A 237 -1.25 -3.33 -2.95
CA SER A 237 -2.56 -2.70 -3.16
C SER A 237 -2.45 -1.16 -3.18
N GLN A 238 -3.19 -0.42 -2.35
CA GLN A 238 -3.04 1.03 -2.20
C GLN A 238 -1.59 1.44 -1.88
N GLY A 239 -0.85 0.63 -1.11
CA GLY A 239 0.58 0.86 -0.87
C GLY A 239 1.43 0.72 -2.14
N GLY A 240 1.04 -0.15 -3.07
CA GLY A 240 1.66 -0.25 -4.39
C GLY A 240 1.46 1.02 -5.21
N ALA A 241 0.26 1.60 -5.20
CA ALA A 241 0.00 2.91 -5.83
C ALA A 241 0.87 4.02 -5.21
N GLN A 242 1.01 4.04 -3.88
CA GLN A 242 1.90 4.97 -3.19
C GLN A 242 3.37 4.76 -3.60
N ALA A 243 3.81 3.52 -3.75
CA ALA A 243 5.18 3.22 -4.18
C ALA A 243 5.46 3.62 -5.65
N ILE A 244 4.45 3.64 -6.52
CA ILE A 244 4.57 4.14 -7.90
C ILE A 244 4.69 5.66 -7.93
N VAL A 245 3.98 6.36 -7.04
CA VAL A 245 4.02 7.83 -6.94
C VAL A 245 5.33 8.32 -6.29
N ALA A 246 5.94 7.49 -5.46
CA ALA A 246 7.21 7.78 -4.79
C ALA A 246 8.36 7.94 -5.77
#